data_7e8f7243cd15c827ae057e89812427a4
#
_entry.id   7e8f7243cd15c827ae057e89812427a4
#
_cell.length_a   1.000
_cell.length_b   1.000
_cell.length_c   1.000
_cell.angle_alpha   90.00
_cell.angle_beta   90.00
_cell.angle_gamma   90.00
#
_symmetry.space_group_name_H-M   'P 1'
#
loop_
_entity.id
_entity.type
_entity.pdbx_description
1 polymer ?
#
loop_
_entity_poly.entity_id
_entity_poly.type
_entity_poly.pdbx_seq_one_letter_code
_entity_poly.pdbx_strand_id
1 'polypeptide(L)'
;SQRVAKQLQIGSLDMRPIRDSMPSLRFSLTAGPDNIVNNFLRSKGMHFDSLSVKTSTIEPKPLRMILRIDRFSSGGIVLDTITTGIWQNGSGLNYLLRLANSPGNMDNVAQIALFGRAQGNRASLNCRQRTRSGELGFDFGLNALWIDSILTISMFPEHPTLGFKKWSVNEDNRIAYRSGGEIEADLTLTRPGQRFSLRTLPSVDS
;
A
#
# COMPACT_ATOMS: atom_id res chain seq x y z
N SER A 1 13.03 -5.05 -13.97
CA SER A 1 13.36 -5.94 -15.11
C SER A 1 12.42 -5.64 -16.28
N GLN A 2 12.87 -5.85 -17.52
CA GLN A 2 12.09 -5.59 -18.74
C GLN A 2 10.76 -6.37 -18.79
N ARG A 3 10.69 -7.55 -18.18
CA ARG A 3 9.46 -8.36 -18.13
C ARG A 3 8.37 -7.72 -17.25
N VAL A 4 8.76 -7.13 -16.12
CA VAL A 4 7.81 -6.39 -15.26
C VAL A 4 7.29 -5.16 -16.00
N ALA A 5 8.18 -4.38 -16.61
CA ALA A 5 7.78 -3.22 -17.41
C ALA A 5 6.81 -3.60 -18.55
N LYS A 6 7.09 -4.70 -19.26
CA LYS A 6 6.22 -5.18 -20.31
C LYS A 6 4.84 -5.63 -19.81
N GLN A 7 4.76 -6.30 -18.65
CA GLN A 7 3.47 -6.68 -18.05
C GLN A 7 2.67 -5.48 -17.59
N LEU A 8 3.33 -4.46 -17.02
CA LEU A 8 2.67 -3.22 -16.64
C LEU A 8 2.13 -2.46 -17.85
N GLN A 9 2.84 -2.50 -18.99
CA GLN A 9 2.35 -1.89 -20.25
C GLN A 9 1.09 -2.55 -20.79
N ILE A 10 0.94 -3.87 -20.64
CA ILE A 10 -0.28 -4.59 -21.06
C ILE A 10 -1.36 -4.61 -19.98
N GLY A 11 -1.13 -3.95 -18.84
CA GLY A 11 -2.09 -3.86 -17.74
C GLY A 11 -2.43 -5.20 -17.08
N SER A 12 -1.53 -6.20 -17.14
CA SER A 12 -1.76 -7.51 -16.55
C SER A 12 -0.52 -8.06 -15.86
N LEU A 13 -0.63 -8.38 -14.56
CA LEU A 13 0.44 -8.93 -13.74
C LEU A 13 0.27 -10.45 -13.56
N ASP A 14 1.24 -11.23 -14.04
CA ASP A 14 1.42 -12.64 -13.69
C ASP A 14 2.82 -12.83 -13.08
N MET A 15 2.87 -13.21 -11.81
CA MET A 15 4.11 -13.42 -11.09
C MET A 15 4.83 -14.72 -11.44
N ARG A 16 4.15 -15.70 -12.05
CA ARG A 16 4.75 -17.00 -12.39
C ARG A 16 5.94 -16.86 -13.36
N PRO A 17 5.79 -16.26 -14.56
CA PRO A 17 6.91 -16.12 -15.47
C PRO A 17 7.99 -15.15 -14.97
N ILE A 18 7.63 -14.20 -14.09
CA ILE A 18 8.60 -13.32 -13.43
C ILE A 18 9.48 -14.15 -12.48
N ARG A 19 8.83 -14.97 -11.63
CA ARG A 19 9.51 -15.82 -10.68
C ARG A 19 10.40 -16.85 -11.36
N ASP A 20 9.92 -17.53 -12.39
CA ASP A 20 10.66 -18.56 -13.13
C ASP A 20 11.93 -18.00 -13.80
N SER A 21 11.99 -16.68 -13.99
CA SER A 21 13.18 -15.97 -14.50
C SER A 21 14.14 -15.49 -13.41
N MET A 22 13.77 -15.63 -12.13
CA MET A 22 14.63 -15.22 -11.02
C MET A 22 15.61 -16.34 -10.67
N PRO A 23 16.88 -16.00 -10.34
CA PRO A 23 17.80 -16.99 -9.78
C PRO A 23 17.31 -17.49 -8.43
N SER A 24 17.64 -18.74 -8.10
CA SER A 24 17.42 -19.28 -6.76
C SER A 24 18.32 -18.54 -5.77
N LEU A 25 17.72 -17.68 -4.95
CA LEU A 25 18.43 -16.80 -4.01
C LEU A 25 17.77 -16.89 -2.63
N ARG A 26 18.62 -16.98 -1.61
CA ARG A 26 18.24 -16.65 -0.24
C ARG A 26 19.18 -15.57 0.27
N PHE A 27 18.60 -14.47 0.70
CA PHE A 27 19.34 -13.34 1.24
C PHE A 27 18.79 -12.98 2.61
N SER A 28 19.68 -12.73 3.57
CA SER A 28 19.34 -12.20 4.88
C SER A 28 20.37 -11.14 5.26
N LEU A 29 19.89 -9.97 5.60
CA LEU A 29 20.66 -8.87 6.16
C LEU A 29 20.08 -8.52 7.52
N THR A 30 20.94 -8.40 8.52
CA THR A 30 20.58 -7.86 9.83
C THR A 30 21.61 -6.80 10.21
N ALA A 31 21.16 -5.65 10.65
CA ALA A 31 22.00 -4.56 11.08
C ALA A 31 21.49 -4.00 12.42
N GLY A 32 22.39 -3.83 13.38
CA GLY A 32 22.13 -3.13 14.66
C GLY A 32 22.25 -1.61 14.51
N PRO A 33 22.33 -0.88 15.64
CA PRO A 33 22.37 0.58 15.62
C PRO A 33 23.66 1.16 15.03
N ASP A 34 24.79 0.42 15.07
CA ASP A 34 26.08 0.86 14.57
C ASP A 34 26.40 0.18 13.23
N ASN A 35 25.91 0.79 12.16
CA ASN A 35 26.13 0.33 10.79
C ASN A 35 26.19 1.52 9.82
N ILE A 36 26.71 1.29 8.63
CA ILE A 36 26.93 2.35 7.63
C ILE A 36 25.63 3.06 7.20
N VAL A 37 24.51 2.33 7.13
CA VAL A 37 23.20 2.89 6.75
C VAL A 37 22.70 3.80 7.86
N ASN A 38 22.78 3.37 9.12
CA ASN A 38 22.30 4.15 10.26
C ASN A 38 23.22 5.37 10.49
N ASN A 39 24.52 5.27 10.26
CA ASN A 39 25.45 6.39 10.31
C ASN A 39 25.10 7.46 9.27
N PHE A 40 24.75 7.05 8.06
CA PHE A 40 24.25 7.97 7.03
C PHE A 40 22.91 8.61 7.44
N LEU A 41 21.97 7.83 7.96
CA LEU A 41 20.67 8.34 8.42
C LEU A 41 20.82 9.34 9.58
N ARG A 42 21.72 9.09 10.53
CA ARG A 42 22.03 10.01 11.64
C ARG A 42 22.48 11.39 11.16
N SER A 43 23.21 11.48 10.05
CA SER A 43 23.59 12.77 9.45
C SER A 43 22.37 13.56 8.93
N LYS A 44 21.21 12.91 8.80
CA LYS A 44 19.92 13.50 8.41
C LYS A 44 18.92 13.61 9.57
N GLY A 45 19.37 13.40 10.81
CA GLY A 45 18.50 13.43 11.99
C GLY A 45 17.56 12.22 12.10
N MET A 46 17.90 11.12 11.44
CA MET A 46 17.16 9.86 11.47
C MET A 46 18.01 8.73 12.05
N HIS A 47 17.39 7.76 12.70
CA HIS A 47 18.08 6.54 13.14
C HIS A 47 17.09 5.38 13.39
N PHE A 48 17.62 4.18 13.53
CA PHE A 48 16.88 2.98 13.94
C PHE A 48 17.73 2.12 14.88
N ASP A 49 17.09 1.26 15.68
CA ASP A 49 17.78 0.31 16.55
C ASP A 49 18.18 -0.97 15.83
N SER A 50 17.29 -1.48 14.98
CA SER A 50 17.58 -2.65 14.16
C SER A 50 16.93 -2.59 12.78
N LEU A 51 17.60 -3.22 11.81
CA LEU A 51 17.09 -3.44 10.46
C LEU A 51 17.26 -4.93 10.12
N SER A 52 16.21 -5.54 9.62
CA SER A 52 16.26 -6.91 9.09
C SER A 52 15.60 -6.97 7.72
N VAL A 53 16.30 -7.52 6.73
CA VAL A 53 15.78 -7.83 5.40
C VAL A 53 15.94 -9.32 5.17
N LYS A 54 14.88 -10.00 4.78
CA LYS A 54 14.87 -11.41 4.40
C LYS A 54 14.17 -11.58 3.09
N THR A 55 14.82 -12.23 2.14
CA THR A 55 14.22 -12.59 0.86
C THR A 55 14.56 -14.02 0.48
N SER A 56 13.66 -14.67 -0.25
CA SER A 56 13.87 -16.02 -0.79
C SER A 56 13.08 -16.18 -2.08
N THR A 57 13.74 -16.79 -3.07
CA THR A 57 13.16 -17.23 -4.33
C THR A 57 13.33 -18.74 -4.54
N ILE A 58 13.80 -19.49 -3.52
CA ILE A 58 14.16 -20.91 -3.60
C ILE A 58 12.89 -21.77 -3.67
N GLU A 59 12.83 -22.64 -4.70
CA GLU A 59 11.81 -23.68 -4.84
C GLU A 59 11.77 -24.64 -3.62
N PRO A 60 10.60 -25.16 -3.25
CA PRO A 60 9.25 -24.91 -3.82
C PRO A 60 8.52 -23.71 -3.21
N LYS A 61 9.24 -22.85 -2.50
CA LYS A 61 8.63 -21.71 -1.79
C LYS A 61 8.42 -20.53 -2.74
N PRO A 62 7.27 -19.85 -2.62
CA PRO A 62 7.02 -18.64 -3.40
C PRO A 62 8.00 -17.53 -3.06
N LEU A 63 8.18 -16.59 -4.02
CA LEU A 63 8.90 -15.35 -3.76
C LEU A 63 8.38 -14.70 -2.47
N ARG A 64 9.28 -14.38 -1.56
CA ARG A 64 8.97 -13.63 -0.34
C ARG A 64 10.09 -12.68 -0.01
N MET A 65 9.73 -11.42 0.25
CA MET A 65 10.61 -10.41 0.81
C MET A 65 9.94 -9.79 2.03
N ILE A 66 10.66 -9.67 3.13
CA ILE A 66 10.21 -8.98 4.33
C ILE A 66 11.35 -8.06 4.77
N LEU A 67 11.00 -6.81 5.05
CA LEU A 67 11.84 -5.84 5.72
C LEU A 67 11.18 -5.47 7.05
N ARG A 68 11.98 -5.41 8.10
CA ARG A 68 11.56 -4.93 9.42
C ARG A 68 12.59 -3.94 9.95
N ILE A 69 12.10 -2.83 10.46
CA ILE A 69 12.88 -1.80 11.15
C ILE A 69 12.27 -1.62 12.54
N ASP A 70 13.09 -1.68 13.57
CA ASP A 70 12.68 -1.44 14.94
C ASP A 70 13.20 -0.08 15.41
N ARG A 71 12.34 0.66 16.10
CA ARG A 71 12.56 1.98 16.67
C ARG A 71 13.17 2.98 15.66
N PHE A 72 12.44 3.21 14.58
CA PHE A 72 12.81 4.27 13.65
C PHE A 72 12.44 5.63 14.22
N SER A 73 13.38 6.57 14.23
CA SER A 73 13.11 7.94 14.65
C SER A 73 13.51 8.95 13.57
N SER A 74 12.73 10.02 13.46
CA SER A 74 12.95 11.13 12.53
C SER A 74 12.18 12.36 13.02
N GLY A 75 12.86 13.51 13.16
CA GLY A 75 12.22 14.79 13.48
C GLY A 75 11.36 14.77 14.77
N GLY A 76 11.75 14.01 15.78
CA GLY A 76 10.99 13.85 17.03
C GLY A 76 9.87 12.80 16.99
N ILE A 77 9.59 12.21 15.83
CA ILE A 77 8.65 11.10 15.68
C ILE A 77 9.41 9.78 15.89
N VAL A 78 8.87 8.90 16.71
CA VAL A 78 9.40 7.55 16.92
C VAL A 78 8.34 6.53 16.52
N LEU A 79 8.71 5.60 15.65
CA LEU A 79 7.92 4.44 15.24
C LEU A 79 8.57 3.18 15.80
N ASP A 80 7.85 2.44 16.64
CA ASP A 80 8.44 1.26 17.29
C ASP A 80 8.75 0.14 16.34
N THR A 81 7.88 -0.07 15.36
CA THR A 81 8.12 -1.10 14.34
C THR A 81 7.54 -0.67 13.00
N ILE A 82 8.38 -0.76 11.97
CA ILE A 82 7.97 -0.69 10.57
C ILE A 82 8.19 -2.08 9.98
N THR A 83 7.14 -2.67 9.43
CA THR A 83 7.24 -3.93 8.69
C THR A 83 6.70 -3.72 7.29
N THR A 84 7.46 -4.06 6.28
CA THR A 84 6.96 -4.18 4.92
C THR A 84 7.23 -5.58 4.38
N GLY A 85 6.30 -6.08 3.58
CA GLY A 85 6.39 -7.41 3.00
C GLY A 85 5.79 -7.46 1.61
N ILE A 86 6.41 -8.26 0.77
CA ILE A 86 5.92 -8.62 -0.56
C ILE A 86 6.05 -10.13 -0.68
N TRP A 87 4.98 -10.81 -1.10
CA TRP A 87 5.04 -12.25 -1.31
C TRP A 87 4.10 -12.68 -2.44
N GLN A 88 4.57 -13.66 -3.19
CA GLN A 88 3.81 -14.29 -4.24
C GLN A 88 2.75 -15.23 -3.65
N ASN A 89 1.57 -15.25 -4.25
CA ASN A 89 0.51 -16.20 -3.99
C ASN A 89 -0.14 -16.60 -5.32
N GLY A 90 0.25 -17.77 -5.84
CA GLY A 90 -0.13 -18.19 -7.18
C GLY A 90 0.46 -17.23 -8.24
N SER A 91 -0.37 -16.72 -9.13
CA SER A 91 0.01 -15.71 -10.14
C SER A 91 -0.01 -14.28 -9.59
N GLY A 92 -0.48 -14.07 -8.35
CA GLY A 92 -0.61 -12.75 -7.74
C GLY A 92 0.56 -12.39 -6.83
N LEU A 93 0.64 -11.10 -6.53
CA LEU A 93 1.56 -10.49 -5.60
C LEU A 93 0.78 -9.84 -4.46
N ASN A 94 1.03 -10.26 -3.23
CA ASN A 94 0.51 -9.58 -2.05
C ASN A 94 1.56 -8.62 -1.50
N TYR A 95 1.10 -7.54 -0.87
CA TYR A 95 1.96 -6.56 -0.23
C TYR A 95 1.36 -6.05 1.08
N LEU A 96 2.24 -5.65 1.98
CA LEU A 96 1.92 -5.11 3.30
C LEU A 96 2.94 -4.04 3.68
N LEU A 97 2.45 -2.92 4.19
CA LEU A 97 3.20 -1.97 5.02
C LEU A 97 2.46 -1.84 6.34
N ARG A 98 3.14 -2.07 7.44
CA ARG A 98 2.59 -1.93 8.78
C ARG A 98 3.50 -1.07 9.64
N LEU A 99 2.92 -0.06 10.24
CA LEU A 99 3.53 0.77 11.27
C LEU A 99 2.84 0.44 12.59
N ALA A 100 3.62 0.19 13.63
CA ALA A 100 3.09 -0.09 14.96
C ALA A 100 3.84 0.74 16.01
N ASN A 101 3.10 1.25 16.99
CA ASN A 101 3.62 2.06 18.07
C ASN A 101 3.23 1.51 19.43
N SER A 102 4.17 1.60 20.38
CA SER A 102 3.96 1.32 21.80
C SER A 102 3.32 2.54 22.53
N PRO A 103 2.77 2.34 23.73
CA PRO A 103 2.32 3.42 24.60
C PRO A 103 3.40 4.50 24.79
N GLY A 104 3.03 5.76 24.64
CA GLY A 104 3.94 6.91 24.80
C GLY A 104 4.47 7.50 23.48
N ASN A 105 4.43 6.74 22.39
CA ASN A 105 4.86 7.21 21.07
C ASN A 105 3.63 7.46 20.17
N MET A 106 3.36 8.71 19.78
CA MET A 106 2.18 9.12 18.99
C MET A 106 0.85 8.83 19.71
N ASP A 107 0.32 9.79 20.40
CA ASP A 107 -0.70 9.68 21.45
C ASP A 107 -1.95 8.85 21.14
N ASN A 108 -2.41 8.62 19.98
CA ASN A 108 -3.62 7.82 19.74
C ASN A 108 -3.48 6.74 18.66
N VAL A 109 -2.35 6.65 17.98
CA VAL A 109 -2.19 5.66 16.90
C VAL A 109 -1.43 4.45 17.40
N ALA A 110 -2.10 3.29 17.50
CA ALA A 110 -1.42 2.03 17.82
C ALA A 110 -0.89 1.33 16.57
N GLN A 111 -1.61 1.42 15.46
CA GLN A 111 -1.25 0.74 14.25
C GLN A 111 -1.83 1.43 13.00
N ILE A 112 -1.00 1.48 11.95
CA ILE A 112 -1.43 1.77 10.57
C ILE A 112 -1.00 0.59 9.71
N ALA A 113 -1.90 0.07 8.88
CA ALA A 113 -1.61 -0.97 7.90
C ALA A 113 -2.13 -0.57 6.52
N LEU A 114 -1.26 -0.68 5.52
CA LEU A 114 -1.60 -0.64 4.10
C LEU A 114 -1.30 -2.03 3.54
N PHE A 115 -2.29 -2.67 2.96
CA PHE A 115 -2.12 -4.03 2.43
C PHE A 115 -3.02 -4.29 1.24
N GLY A 116 -2.61 -5.19 0.40
CA GLY A 116 -3.38 -5.51 -0.78
C GLY A 116 -2.78 -6.62 -1.62
N ARG A 117 -3.33 -6.76 -2.82
CA ARG A 117 -2.95 -7.77 -3.81
C ARG A 117 -3.03 -7.19 -5.22
N ALA A 118 -2.09 -7.60 -6.05
CA ALA A 118 -2.14 -7.38 -7.49
C ALA A 118 -2.11 -8.73 -8.22
N GLN A 119 -3.00 -8.92 -9.18
CA GLN A 119 -3.09 -10.13 -10.01
C GLN A 119 -3.86 -9.84 -11.29
N GLY A 120 -3.34 -10.29 -12.42
CA GLY A 120 -3.94 -10.00 -13.71
C GLY A 120 -4.04 -8.48 -13.92
N ASN A 121 -5.19 -8.05 -14.33
CA ASN A 121 -5.51 -6.63 -14.54
C ASN A 121 -6.15 -5.95 -13.31
N ARG A 122 -6.05 -6.55 -12.14
CA ARG A 122 -6.65 -6.05 -10.89
C ARG A 122 -5.61 -5.83 -9.81
N ALA A 123 -5.81 -4.77 -9.03
CA ALA A 123 -5.12 -4.55 -7.79
C ALA A 123 -6.09 -4.04 -6.72
N SER A 124 -5.78 -4.29 -5.45
CA SER A 124 -6.53 -3.72 -4.33
C SER A 124 -5.55 -3.14 -3.31
N LEU A 125 -5.91 -2.03 -2.70
CA LEU A 125 -5.19 -1.42 -1.58
C LEU A 125 -6.18 -1.20 -0.45
N ASN A 126 -5.86 -1.70 0.74
CA ASN A 126 -6.62 -1.46 1.96
C ASN A 126 -5.79 -0.57 2.89
N CYS A 127 -6.43 0.38 3.53
CA CYS A 127 -5.87 1.22 4.57
C CYS A 127 -6.64 0.98 5.85
N ARG A 128 -5.95 0.62 6.93
CA ARG A 128 -6.54 0.45 8.25
C ARG A 128 -5.67 1.11 9.31
N GLN A 129 -6.28 2.02 10.07
CA GLN A 129 -5.67 2.62 11.25
C GLN A 129 -6.51 2.27 12.47
N ARG A 130 -5.82 1.88 13.55
CA ARG A 130 -6.43 1.65 14.86
C ARG A 130 -5.77 2.50 15.93
N THR A 131 -6.59 3.00 16.84
CA THR A 131 -6.12 3.57 18.10
C THR A 131 -5.75 2.46 19.08
N ARG A 132 -5.21 2.82 20.22
CA ARG A 132 -4.92 1.89 21.33
C ARG A 132 -6.15 1.31 21.97
N SER A 133 -7.25 2.06 22.01
CA SER A 133 -8.56 1.57 22.46
C SER A 133 -9.20 0.60 21.46
N GLY A 134 -8.59 0.36 20.30
CA GLY A 134 -9.11 -0.48 19.23
C GLY A 134 -10.06 0.23 18.27
N GLU A 135 -10.31 1.53 18.47
CA GLU A 135 -11.16 2.32 17.60
C GLU A 135 -10.53 2.49 16.21
N LEU A 136 -11.36 2.43 15.18
CA LEU A 136 -10.95 2.61 13.79
C LEU A 136 -10.97 4.10 13.42
N GLY A 137 -9.77 4.67 13.13
CA GLY A 137 -9.65 6.01 12.57
C GLY A 137 -9.83 6.03 11.06
N PHE A 138 -9.23 5.04 10.39
CA PHE A 138 -9.41 4.79 8.97
C PHE A 138 -9.63 3.30 8.72
N ASP A 139 -10.59 2.96 7.88
CA ASP A 139 -10.83 1.61 7.36
C ASP A 139 -11.54 1.74 6.00
N PHE A 140 -10.75 1.72 4.95
CA PHE A 140 -11.22 1.81 3.57
C PHE A 140 -10.27 1.06 2.63
N GLY A 141 -10.74 0.82 1.44
CA GLY A 141 -9.94 0.22 0.38
C GLY A 141 -10.20 0.85 -0.97
N LEU A 142 -9.28 0.60 -1.88
CA LEU A 142 -9.38 0.96 -3.28
C LEU A 142 -9.19 -0.31 -4.12
N ASN A 143 -10.06 -0.49 -5.10
CA ASN A 143 -9.87 -1.46 -6.17
C ASN A 143 -9.41 -0.73 -7.43
N ALA A 144 -8.44 -1.28 -8.12
CA ALA A 144 -7.97 -0.82 -9.40
C ALA A 144 -8.21 -1.92 -10.44
N LEU A 145 -8.76 -1.56 -11.56
CA LEU A 145 -9.04 -2.43 -12.71
C LEU A 145 -8.50 -1.77 -13.98
N TRP A 146 -7.70 -2.52 -14.73
CA TRP A 146 -7.13 -2.07 -16.00
C TRP A 146 -7.73 -2.86 -17.15
N ILE A 147 -8.51 -2.21 -18.01
CA ILE A 147 -9.12 -2.81 -19.23
C ILE A 147 -8.97 -1.81 -20.37
N ASP A 148 -8.53 -2.27 -21.53
CA ASP A 148 -8.47 -1.51 -22.79
C ASP A 148 -7.84 -0.10 -22.63
N SER A 149 -6.69 -0.04 -21.95
CA SER A 149 -5.98 1.22 -21.67
C SER A 149 -6.72 2.18 -20.74
N ILE A 150 -7.76 1.72 -20.04
CA ILE A 150 -8.48 2.47 -19.02
C ILE A 150 -8.14 1.89 -17.66
N LEU A 151 -7.62 2.73 -16.76
CA LEU A 151 -7.47 2.43 -15.34
C LEU A 151 -8.70 2.94 -14.60
N THR A 152 -9.49 2.04 -14.04
CA THR A 152 -10.64 2.39 -13.18
C THR A 152 -10.29 2.13 -11.73
N ILE A 153 -10.48 3.11 -10.87
CA ILE A 153 -10.29 3.02 -9.42
C ILE A 153 -11.66 3.22 -8.76
N SER A 154 -12.00 2.35 -7.81
CA SER A 154 -13.20 2.47 -6.98
C SER A 154 -12.87 2.30 -5.51
N MET A 155 -13.63 2.95 -4.63
CA MET A 155 -13.52 2.85 -3.17
C MET A 155 -14.47 1.79 -2.63
N PHE A 156 -14.04 1.07 -1.59
CA PHE A 156 -14.83 0.13 -0.81
C PHE A 156 -14.44 0.20 0.69
N PRO A 157 -15.20 -0.38 1.63
CA PRO A 157 -16.57 -0.86 1.47
C PRO A 157 -17.54 0.31 1.23
N GLU A 158 -18.82 0.01 1.03
CA GLU A 158 -19.89 1.01 0.87
C GLU A 158 -19.95 2.00 2.05
N HIS A 159 -19.56 1.54 3.24
CA HIS A 159 -19.49 2.36 4.46
C HIS A 159 -18.07 2.43 5.03
N PRO A 160 -17.13 3.16 4.38
CA PRO A 160 -15.78 3.32 4.88
C PRO A 160 -15.75 4.14 6.17
N THR A 161 -14.71 3.91 6.97
CA THR A 161 -14.37 4.80 8.10
C THR A 161 -13.30 5.77 7.66
N LEU A 162 -13.55 7.07 7.76
CA LEU A 162 -12.59 8.13 7.46
C LEU A 162 -12.60 9.15 8.60
N GLY A 163 -11.44 9.33 9.26
CA GLY A 163 -11.29 10.25 10.38
C GLY A 163 -12.22 9.93 11.54
N PHE A 164 -12.27 8.65 11.97
CA PHE A 164 -13.13 8.16 13.07
C PHE A 164 -14.63 8.25 12.79
N LYS A 165 -15.05 8.49 11.58
CA LYS A 165 -16.45 8.65 11.20
C LYS A 165 -16.81 7.72 10.07
N LYS A 166 -18.02 7.13 10.17
CA LYS A 166 -18.59 6.35 9.08
C LYS A 166 -19.10 7.30 8.00
N TRP A 167 -18.76 6.97 6.77
CA TRP A 167 -19.23 7.63 5.56
C TRP A 167 -19.98 6.61 4.71
N SER A 168 -20.81 7.08 3.81
CA SER A 168 -21.37 6.29 2.72
C SER A 168 -20.73 6.75 1.42
N VAL A 169 -20.32 5.83 0.58
CA VAL A 169 -19.83 6.10 -0.77
C VAL A 169 -20.90 5.69 -1.78
N ASN A 170 -21.04 6.42 -2.88
CA ASN A 170 -22.00 6.06 -3.93
C ASN A 170 -21.68 4.68 -4.50
N GLU A 171 -22.69 3.91 -4.85
CA GLU A 171 -22.59 2.51 -5.28
C GLU A 171 -21.69 2.35 -6.51
N ASP A 172 -21.89 3.19 -7.53
CA ASP A 172 -21.10 3.17 -8.79
C ASP A 172 -19.87 4.09 -8.74
N ASN A 173 -19.31 4.31 -7.54
CA ASN A 173 -18.17 5.20 -7.41
C ASN A 173 -16.99 4.74 -8.27
N ARG A 174 -16.42 5.69 -9.04
CA ARG A 174 -15.26 5.43 -9.87
C ARG A 174 -14.45 6.67 -10.18
N ILE A 175 -13.18 6.47 -10.42
CA ILE A 175 -12.29 7.40 -11.10
C ILE A 175 -11.64 6.59 -12.22
N ALA A 176 -11.91 6.96 -13.46
CA ALA A 176 -11.34 6.33 -14.64
C ALA A 176 -10.31 7.26 -15.29
N TYR A 177 -9.13 6.72 -15.59
CA TYR A 177 -8.05 7.39 -16.30
C TYR A 177 -7.81 6.68 -17.63
N ARG A 178 -7.88 7.40 -18.73
CA ARG A 178 -7.56 6.92 -20.07
C ARG A 178 -6.13 7.29 -20.44
N SER A 179 -5.46 6.44 -21.21
CA SER A 179 -4.06 6.69 -21.63
C SER A 179 -3.86 7.97 -22.42
N GLY A 180 -4.92 8.62 -22.92
CA GLY A 180 -4.90 9.94 -23.53
C GLY A 180 -4.88 11.14 -22.57
N GLY A 181 -4.87 10.89 -21.25
CA GLY A 181 -4.89 11.95 -20.23
C GLY A 181 -6.29 12.34 -19.75
N GLU A 182 -7.34 11.75 -20.28
CA GLU A 182 -8.72 12.00 -19.85
C GLU A 182 -8.99 11.35 -18.49
N ILE A 183 -9.63 12.13 -17.61
CA ILE A 183 -10.09 11.65 -16.29
C ILE A 183 -11.62 11.79 -16.24
N GLU A 184 -12.30 10.68 -15.97
CA GLU A 184 -13.72 10.64 -15.63
C GLU A 184 -13.85 10.26 -14.16
N ALA A 185 -14.60 11.04 -13.38
CA ALA A 185 -14.78 10.79 -11.95
C ALA A 185 -16.25 10.88 -11.57
N ASP A 186 -16.71 9.94 -10.77
CA ASP A 186 -17.96 9.96 -10.01
C ASP A 186 -17.73 9.33 -8.66
N LEU A 187 -17.24 10.11 -7.71
CA LEU A 187 -17.02 9.70 -6.32
C LEU A 187 -17.74 10.68 -5.41
N THR A 188 -18.68 10.18 -4.62
CA THR A 188 -19.39 10.97 -3.62
C THR A 188 -19.31 10.27 -2.28
N LEU A 189 -18.83 10.96 -1.29
CA LEU A 189 -18.83 10.54 0.11
C LEU A 189 -19.83 11.38 0.89
N THR A 190 -20.71 10.74 1.65
CA THR A 190 -21.74 11.41 2.44
C THR A 190 -21.77 10.92 3.87
N ARG A 191 -22.10 11.83 4.80
CA ARG A 191 -22.49 11.55 6.17
C ARG A 191 -23.41 12.67 6.67
N PRO A 192 -24.10 12.54 7.82
CA PRO A 192 -24.96 13.59 8.34
C PRO A 192 -24.24 14.95 8.38
N GLY A 193 -24.82 15.94 7.70
CA GLY A 193 -24.31 17.31 7.62
C GLY A 193 -23.04 17.53 6.77
N GLN A 194 -22.52 16.50 6.08
CA GLN A 194 -21.32 16.65 5.24
C GLN A 194 -21.40 15.82 3.95
N ARG A 195 -20.90 16.42 2.89
CA ARG A 195 -20.76 15.79 1.58
C ARG A 195 -19.43 16.20 0.94
N PHE A 196 -18.71 15.23 0.40
CA PHE A 196 -17.60 15.43 -0.53
C PHE A 196 -17.96 14.80 -1.86
N SER A 197 -17.74 15.51 -2.97
CA SER A 197 -18.03 14.99 -4.31
C SER A 197 -16.92 15.36 -5.26
N LEU A 198 -16.44 14.37 -5.99
CA LEU A 198 -15.52 14.53 -7.12
C LEU A 198 -16.23 14.00 -8.36
N ARG A 199 -16.56 14.88 -9.30
CA ARG A 199 -17.27 14.54 -10.54
C ARG A 199 -16.65 15.26 -11.72
N THR A 200 -16.49 14.54 -12.83
CA THR A 200 -16.20 15.17 -14.11
C THR A 200 -17.43 15.91 -14.59
N LEU A 201 -17.25 17.17 -14.95
CA LEU A 201 -18.32 17.95 -15.60
C LEU A 201 -18.42 17.53 -17.06
N PRO A 202 -19.66 17.49 -17.63
CA PRO A 202 -19.82 17.31 -19.07
C PRO A 202 -19.03 18.41 -19.81
N SER A 203 -18.30 18.05 -20.85
CA SER A 203 -17.70 19.02 -21.74
C SER A 203 -18.83 19.91 -22.30
N VAL A 204 -18.76 21.21 -22.06
CA VAL A 204 -19.61 22.18 -22.75
C VAL A 204 -19.01 22.28 -24.14
N ASP A 205 -19.59 21.56 -25.10
CA ASP A 205 -19.26 21.76 -26.51
C ASP A 205 -19.50 23.23 -26.85
N SER A 206 -18.41 23.95 -27.12
CA SER A 206 -18.40 25.33 -27.59
C SER A 206 -18.45 25.35 -29.11
#